data_6e79db4d1dc18d7b6585157aa6669a45
#
_entry.id   6e79db4d1dc18d7b6585157aa6669a45
#
_cell.length_a   1.000
_cell.length_b   1.000
_cell.length_c   1.000
_cell.angle_alpha   90.00
_cell.angle_beta   90.00
_cell.angle_gamma   90.00
#
_symmetry.space_group_name_H-M   'P 1'
#
loop_
_entity.id
_entity.type
_entity.pdbx_description
1 polymer ?
#
loop_
_entity_poly.entity_id
_entity_poly.type
_entity_poly.pdbx_seq_one_letter_code
_entity_poly.pdbx_strand_id
1 'polypeptide(L)'
;MRAERFVILGCGSIGTRHLGNLLALGARAVLAYDPHPAAREAASNRFGVPVAASLDAVWAWRPTVAFVTAPTSEHLGLALAAAEHECHLFIEKPLAASLEGTERLLALVQERRLVTLVGCNLRFQPGLQAAKRLLDDGAIGRVVAARIEFGQYLPEWRPASDYRTSYSARAELGGGIILDAIHEIDYARWLLGEPEAVACFAGRLSQLEITSEDTAALLLRCGSAIVELHLDYVQRVYSRTCQLIGEEGTVRWDYSTGTLRWFSARTRSWATLTNPLGWTANDMYLAELQHFLACLRGEQLPTLDVAGGRRVLQIALAAKQAACEGRVITLGGPGD
;
A
#
# COMPACT_ATOMS: atom_id res chain seq x y z
N MET A 1 10.84 19.36 21.32
CA MET A 1 11.11 18.50 20.16
C MET A 1 11.74 19.35 19.06
N ARG A 2 12.78 18.87 18.38
CA ARG A 2 13.26 19.54 17.15
C ARG A 2 12.13 19.54 16.13
N ALA A 3 11.94 20.65 15.42
CA ALA A 3 10.97 20.72 14.33
C ALA A 3 11.37 19.68 13.27
N GLU A 4 10.42 18.84 12.85
CA GLU A 4 10.65 17.82 11.84
C GLU A 4 10.99 18.47 10.50
N ARG A 5 11.95 17.88 9.81
CA ARG A 5 12.43 18.27 8.49
C ARG A 5 12.13 17.15 7.52
N PHE A 6 11.14 17.36 6.68
CA PHE A 6 10.66 16.36 5.76
C PHE A 6 11.37 16.45 4.42
N VAL A 7 11.75 15.31 3.85
CA VAL A 7 12.17 15.25 2.44
C VAL A 7 11.25 14.32 1.65
N ILE A 8 10.85 14.76 0.47
CA ILE A 8 10.13 13.95 -0.52
C ILE A 8 11.15 13.44 -1.53
N LEU A 9 11.35 12.13 -1.60
CA LEU A 9 12.22 11.45 -2.54
C LEU A 9 11.40 10.84 -3.68
N GLY A 10 11.28 11.58 -4.77
CA GLY A 10 10.42 11.30 -5.91
C GLY A 10 9.23 12.26 -5.99
N CYS A 11 9.22 13.14 -7.00
CA CYS A 11 8.21 14.18 -7.21
C CYS A 11 7.16 13.79 -8.25
N GLY A 12 6.90 12.50 -8.43
CA GLY A 12 5.81 11.99 -9.26
C GLY A 12 4.43 12.28 -8.68
N SER A 13 3.39 11.64 -9.23
CA SER A 13 2.00 11.86 -8.83
C SER A 13 1.76 11.64 -7.34
N ILE A 14 2.32 10.55 -6.76
CA ILE A 14 2.14 10.24 -5.35
C ILE A 14 3.01 11.14 -4.45
N GLY A 15 4.24 11.42 -4.85
CA GLY A 15 5.13 12.32 -4.08
C GLY A 15 4.58 13.74 -3.99
N THR A 16 4.05 14.29 -5.08
CA THR A 16 3.39 15.60 -5.08
C THR A 16 2.10 15.62 -4.25
N ARG A 17 1.37 14.50 -4.17
CA ARG A 17 0.22 14.35 -3.27
C ARG A 17 0.64 14.42 -1.82
N HIS A 18 1.63 13.62 -1.40
CA HIS A 18 2.16 13.65 -0.03
C HIS A 18 2.74 15.01 0.33
N LEU A 19 3.45 15.64 -0.59
CA LEU A 19 3.94 17.01 -0.41
C LEU A 19 2.80 18.00 -0.12
N GLY A 20 1.76 18.00 -0.94
CA GLY A 20 0.59 18.85 -0.72
C GLY A 20 -0.12 18.56 0.60
N ASN A 21 -0.29 17.29 0.95
CA ASN A 21 -0.92 16.87 2.19
C ASN A 21 -0.07 17.25 3.43
N LEU A 22 1.25 17.11 3.38
CA LEU A 22 2.15 17.56 4.45
C LEU A 22 2.01 19.07 4.71
N LEU A 23 2.01 19.86 3.65
CA LEU A 23 1.82 21.32 3.76
C LEU A 23 0.44 21.67 4.31
N ALA A 24 -0.61 20.98 3.88
CA ALA A 24 -1.98 21.16 4.39
C ALA A 24 -2.09 20.80 5.88
N LEU A 25 -1.30 19.85 6.37
CA LEU A 25 -1.19 19.47 7.78
C LEU A 25 -0.22 20.38 8.58
N GLY A 26 0.32 21.42 7.96
CA GLY A 26 1.09 22.45 8.62
C GLY A 26 2.59 22.20 8.69
N ALA A 27 3.14 21.24 7.94
CA ALA A 27 4.59 21.06 7.84
C ALA A 27 5.26 22.32 7.25
N ARG A 28 6.34 22.81 7.89
CA ARG A 28 7.01 24.06 7.53
C ARG A 28 8.33 23.83 6.81
N ALA A 29 9.06 22.79 7.20
CA ALA A 29 10.37 22.47 6.66
C ALA A 29 10.24 21.23 5.76
N VAL A 30 9.99 21.45 4.49
CA VAL A 30 9.85 20.40 3.48
C VAL A 30 10.80 20.68 2.33
N LEU A 31 11.62 19.69 1.95
CA LEU A 31 12.51 19.68 0.79
C LEU A 31 12.01 18.65 -0.21
N ALA A 32 12.07 18.94 -1.50
CA ALA A 32 11.74 17.96 -2.52
C ALA A 32 12.98 17.57 -3.35
N TYR A 33 13.04 16.30 -3.72
CA TYR A 33 14.08 15.76 -4.61
C TYR A 33 13.47 14.81 -5.64
N ASP A 34 13.94 14.92 -6.86
CA ASP A 34 13.71 13.99 -7.95
C ASP A 34 14.94 14.02 -8.87
N PRO A 35 15.41 12.90 -9.47
CA PRO A 35 16.54 12.93 -10.40
C PRO A 35 16.23 13.78 -11.65
N HIS A 36 14.96 13.92 -12.03
CA HIS A 36 14.53 14.70 -13.19
C HIS A 36 14.33 16.17 -12.84
N PRO A 37 15.10 17.13 -13.44
CA PRO A 37 14.97 18.55 -13.15
C PRO A 37 13.54 19.08 -13.32
N ALA A 38 12.85 18.68 -14.40
CA ALA A 38 11.48 19.13 -14.67
C ALA A 38 10.48 18.74 -13.55
N ALA A 39 10.64 17.55 -12.94
CA ALA A 39 9.79 17.13 -11.83
C ALA A 39 10.05 17.97 -10.58
N ARG A 40 11.32 18.30 -10.29
CA ARG A 40 11.69 19.19 -9.19
C ARG A 40 11.11 20.60 -9.36
N GLU A 41 11.28 21.15 -10.54
CA GLU A 41 10.78 22.50 -10.87
C GLU A 41 9.25 22.56 -10.79
N ALA A 42 8.56 21.55 -11.29
CA ALA A 42 7.11 21.45 -11.18
C ALA A 42 6.65 21.40 -9.72
N ALA A 43 7.34 20.63 -8.87
CA ALA A 43 7.05 20.59 -7.43
C ALA A 43 7.31 21.95 -6.74
N SER A 44 8.45 22.57 -7.04
CA SER A 44 8.78 23.89 -6.49
C SER A 44 7.80 24.97 -6.91
N ASN A 45 7.46 25.02 -8.20
CA ASN A 45 6.51 26.01 -8.75
C ASN A 45 5.10 25.84 -8.18
N ARG A 46 4.66 24.58 -7.98
CA ARG A 46 3.32 24.29 -7.49
C ARG A 46 3.17 24.55 -6.00
N PHE A 47 4.18 24.25 -5.19
CA PHE A 47 4.07 24.21 -3.73
C PHE A 47 4.96 25.25 -3.02
N GLY A 48 5.82 25.96 -3.73
CA GLY A 48 6.71 26.96 -3.15
C GLY A 48 7.78 26.36 -2.22
N VAL A 49 8.13 25.08 -2.37
CA VAL A 49 9.12 24.42 -1.53
C VAL A 49 10.50 24.44 -2.17
N PRO A 50 11.58 24.47 -1.38
CA PRO A 50 12.95 24.28 -1.88
C PRO A 50 13.12 22.88 -2.49
N VAL A 51 14.02 22.77 -3.46
CA VAL A 51 14.37 21.51 -4.11
C VAL A 51 15.86 21.26 -4.04
N ALA A 52 16.26 19.99 -3.86
CA ALA A 52 17.65 19.56 -3.93
C ALA A 52 18.01 19.08 -5.33
N ALA A 53 19.22 19.41 -5.81
CA ALA A 53 19.70 18.99 -7.12
C ALA A 53 20.33 17.58 -7.09
N SER A 54 20.73 17.07 -5.91
CA SER A 54 21.35 15.75 -5.73
C SER A 54 20.97 15.16 -4.37
N LEU A 55 21.20 13.87 -4.19
CA LEU A 55 21.04 13.21 -2.89
C LEU A 55 22.04 13.76 -1.86
N ASP A 56 23.26 14.11 -2.25
CA ASP A 56 24.21 14.74 -1.34
C ASP A 56 23.67 16.06 -0.78
N ALA A 57 23.01 16.85 -1.61
CA ALA A 57 22.36 18.08 -1.16
C ALA A 57 21.17 17.80 -0.23
N VAL A 58 20.45 16.70 -0.45
CA VAL A 58 19.40 16.24 0.48
C VAL A 58 20.00 15.93 1.85
N TRP A 59 21.06 15.14 1.90
CA TRP A 59 21.65 14.73 3.18
C TRP A 59 22.37 15.88 3.89
N ALA A 60 22.98 16.79 3.14
CA ALA A 60 23.54 18.03 3.68
C ALA A 60 22.48 18.93 4.34
N TRP A 61 21.22 18.87 3.86
CA TRP A 61 20.09 19.56 4.47
C TRP A 61 19.63 18.91 5.79
N ARG A 62 20.10 17.69 6.14
CA ARG A 62 19.82 16.94 7.37
C ARG A 62 18.32 16.75 7.62
N PRO A 63 17.57 16.07 6.75
CA PRO A 63 16.19 15.69 7.02
C PRO A 63 16.10 14.81 8.27
N THR A 64 14.95 14.82 8.93
CA THR A 64 14.63 13.89 10.04
C THR A 64 13.60 12.86 9.63
N VAL A 65 12.87 13.11 8.55
CA VAL A 65 11.84 12.23 8.00
C VAL A 65 11.96 12.20 6.48
N ALA A 66 12.03 11.01 5.90
CA ALA A 66 12.07 10.80 4.46
C ALA A 66 10.80 10.10 3.97
N PHE A 67 10.18 10.67 2.93
CA PHE A 67 9.11 10.07 2.16
C PHE A 67 9.71 9.47 0.90
N VAL A 68 9.72 8.15 0.81
CA VAL A 68 10.18 7.42 -0.37
C VAL A 68 8.99 7.20 -1.29
N THR A 69 8.91 7.97 -2.36
CA THR A 69 7.78 8.07 -3.29
C THR A 69 8.21 7.96 -4.77
N ALA A 70 9.40 7.42 -4.98
CA ALA A 70 9.99 7.09 -6.27
C ALA A 70 9.31 5.85 -6.91
N PRO A 71 9.70 5.38 -8.10
CA PRO A 71 9.30 4.06 -8.60
C PRO A 71 9.73 2.93 -7.66
N THR A 72 8.98 1.83 -7.65
CA THR A 72 9.18 0.69 -6.72
C THR A 72 10.61 0.14 -6.73
N SER A 73 11.26 0.10 -7.90
CA SER A 73 12.67 -0.34 -8.03
C SER A 73 13.65 0.48 -7.19
N GLU A 74 13.32 1.72 -6.89
CA GLU A 74 14.18 2.66 -6.16
C GLU A 74 13.87 2.69 -4.64
N HIS A 75 12.74 2.12 -4.21
CA HIS A 75 12.28 2.24 -2.82
C HIS A 75 13.33 1.79 -1.82
N LEU A 76 13.87 0.58 -2.01
CA LEU A 76 14.81 0.00 -1.04
C LEU A 76 16.10 0.81 -0.94
N GLY A 77 16.67 1.20 -2.09
CA GLY A 77 17.92 1.99 -2.13
C GLY A 77 17.77 3.33 -1.41
N LEU A 78 16.68 4.05 -1.69
CA LEU A 78 16.38 5.33 -1.06
C LEU A 78 16.05 5.18 0.43
N ALA A 79 15.31 4.12 0.81
CA ALA A 79 14.97 3.85 2.20
C ALA A 79 16.23 3.51 3.03
N LEU A 80 17.15 2.71 2.48
CA LEU A 80 18.46 2.41 3.12
C LEU A 80 19.28 3.67 3.31
N ALA A 81 19.44 4.48 2.25
CA ALA A 81 20.17 5.74 2.33
C ALA A 81 19.58 6.69 3.38
N ALA A 82 18.25 6.84 3.41
CA ALA A 82 17.57 7.66 4.40
C ALA A 82 17.74 7.12 5.83
N ALA A 83 17.66 5.79 6.02
CA ALA A 83 17.89 5.16 7.32
C ALA A 83 19.33 5.31 7.80
N GLU A 84 20.33 5.23 6.90
CA GLU A 84 21.74 5.50 7.20
C GLU A 84 21.96 6.95 7.67
N HIS A 85 21.12 7.88 7.20
CA HIS A 85 21.07 9.28 7.67
C HIS A 85 20.10 9.52 8.83
N GLU A 86 19.70 8.46 9.54
CA GLU A 86 18.85 8.52 10.75
C GLU A 86 17.47 9.15 10.52
N CYS A 87 16.94 9.09 9.29
CA CYS A 87 15.60 9.55 9.00
C CYS A 87 14.54 8.51 9.41
N HIS A 88 13.45 8.94 10.02
CA HIS A 88 12.22 8.19 10.05
C HIS A 88 11.67 8.01 8.64
N LEU A 89 10.97 6.93 8.35
CA LEU A 89 10.64 6.55 6.98
C LEU A 89 9.14 6.44 6.74
N PHE A 90 8.63 7.16 5.77
CA PHE A 90 7.41 6.83 5.08
C PHE A 90 7.78 6.24 3.71
N ILE A 91 7.41 4.99 3.44
CA ILE A 91 7.76 4.32 2.18
C ILE A 91 6.47 3.97 1.45
N GLU A 92 6.31 4.43 0.21
CA GLU A 92 5.18 4.02 -0.61
C GLU A 92 5.16 2.51 -0.87
N LYS A 93 3.96 1.99 -1.09
CA LYS A 93 3.76 0.58 -1.42
C LYS A 93 4.18 0.28 -2.89
N PRO A 94 4.61 -0.95 -3.14
CA PRO A 94 5.11 -1.96 -2.20
C PRO A 94 6.41 -1.52 -1.54
N LEU A 95 6.80 -2.17 -0.43
CA LEU A 95 8.05 -1.82 0.27
C LEU A 95 9.26 -1.83 -0.65
N ALA A 96 9.34 -2.81 -1.55
CA ALA A 96 10.39 -2.99 -2.56
C ALA A 96 9.88 -3.86 -3.71
N ALA A 97 10.68 -4.02 -4.77
CA ALA A 97 10.38 -4.92 -5.89
C ALA A 97 10.75 -6.39 -5.58
N SER A 98 11.68 -6.62 -4.65
CA SER A 98 12.15 -7.94 -4.21
C SER A 98 12.43 -7.94 -2.70
N LEU A 99 12.66 -9.12 -2.12
CA LEU A 99 13.07 -9.24 -0.71
C LEU A 99 14.56 -8.98 -0.49
N GLU A 100 15.37 -9.04 -1.54
CA GLU A 100 16.81 -8.86 -1.43
C GLU A 100 17.16 -7.49 -0.80
N GLY A 101 17.94 -7.52 0.28
CA GLY A 101 18.36 -6.32 1.02
C GLY A 101 17.32 -5.77 1.99
N THR A 102 16.10 -6.28 2.03
CA THR A 102 15.07 -5.80 2.98
C THR A 102 15.43 -6.15 4.43
N GLU A 103 16.18 -7.23 4.68
CA GLU A 103 16.71 -7.59 6.00
C GLU A 103 17.68 -6.53 6.52
N ARG A 104 18.52 -5.96 5.64
CA ARG A 104 19.43 -4.86 6.02
C ARG A 104 18.64 -3.63 6.44
N LEU A 105 17.57 -3.29 5.71
CA LEU A 105 16.70 -2.18 6.08
C LEU A 105 16.04 -2.41 7.43
N LEU A 106 15.51 -3.62 7.67
CA LEU A 106 14.89 -3.98 8.93
C LEU A 106 15.87 -3.88 10.10
N ALA A 107 17.08 -4.44 9.95
CA ALA A 107 18.13 -4.37 10.95
C ALA A 107 18.51 -2.91 11.28
N LEU A 108 18.70 -2.07 10.25
CA LEU A 108 19.06 -0.66 10.41
C LEU A 108 17.95 0.16 11.10
N VAL A 109 16.68 -0.11 10.73
CA VAL A 109 15.53 0.53 11.37
C VAL A 109 15.46 0.18 12.85
N GLN A 110 15.70 -1.10 13.21
CA GLN A 110 15.71 -1.55 14.61
C GLN A 110 16.90 -0.96 15.39
N GLU A 111 18.11 -1.03 14.83
CA GLU A 111 19.33 -0.47 15.45
C GLU A 111 19.18 1.03 15.76
N ARG A 112 18.66 1.79 14.80
CA ARG A 112 18.49 3.24 14.89
C ARG A 112 17.18 3.67 15.54
N ARG A 113 16.30 2.72 15.88
CA ARG A 113 14.95 2.96 16.45
C ARG A 113 14.14 3.94 15.61
N LEU A 114 14.17 3.76 14.29
CA LEU A 114 13.44 4.62 13.38
C LEU A 114 11.95 4.27 13.37
N VAL A 115 11.11 5.28 13.41
CA VAL A 115 9.68 5.11 13.14
C VAL A 115 9.49 4.93 11.64
N THR A 116 8.76 3.90 11.23
CA THR A 116 8.52 3.59 9.82
C THR A 116 7.05 3.34 9.55
N LEU A 117 6.57 3.71 8.37
CA LEU A 117 5.25 3.38 7.87
C LEU A 117 5.35 3.03 6.37
N VAL A 118 4.70 1.94 5.97
CA VAL A 118 4.53 1.59 4.54
C VAL A 118 3.14 2.04 4.09
N GLY A 119 3.08 2.76 2.97
CA GLY A 119 1.91 3.50 2.47
C GLY A 119 0.75 2.64 1.98
N CYS A 120 0.16 1.84 2.85
CA CYS A 120 -1.05 1.06 2.57
C CYS A 120 -2.31 1.83 3.03
N ASN A 121 -2.62 2.91 2.32
CA ASN A 121 -3.66 3.88 2.65
C ASN A 121 -5.08 3.30 2.74
N LEU A 122 -5.37 2.13 2.13
CA LEU A 122 -6.68 1.48 2.25
C LEU A 122 -7.00 1.04 3.69
N ARG A 123 -6.01 0.89 4.57
CA ARG A 123 -6.25 0.70 6.00
C ARG A 123 -6.97 1.87 6.65
N PHE A 124 -6.98 3.04 6.02
CA PHE A 124 -7.65 4.27 6.45
C PHE A 124 -8.95 4.54 5.69
N GLN A 125 -9.40 3.62 4.83
CA GLN A 125 -10.69 3.73 4.16
C GLN A 125 -11.82 3.44 5.15
N PRO A 126 -12.86 4.33 5.25
CA PRO A 126 -13.89 4.21 6.27
C PRO A 126 -14.62 2.87 6.32
N GLY A 127 -14.92 2.28 5.15
CA GLY A 127 -15.60 0.99 5.07
C GLY A 127 -14.71 -0.16 5.54
N LEU A 128 -13.42 -0.21 5.16
CA LEU A 128 -12.50 -1.24 5.64
C LEU A 128 -12.21 -1.10 7.14
N GLN A 129 -12.11 0.13 7.64
CA GLN A 129 -12.05 0.40 9.08
C GLN A 129 -13.29 -0.11 9.82
N ALA A 130 -14.48 0.09 9.25
CA ALA A 130 -15.72 -0.44 9.79
C ALA A 130 -15.77 -1.98 9.72
N ALA A 131 -15.31 -2.58 8.60
CA ALA A 131 -15.18 -4.03 8.49
C ALA A 131 -14.29 -4.60 9.60
N LYS A 132 -13.12 -3.97 9.83
CA LYS A 132 -12.21 -4.39 10.91
C LYS A 132 -12.88 -4.34 12.28
N ARG A 133 -13.58 -3.23 12.61
CA ARG A 133 -14.33 -3.14 13.88
C ARG A 133 -15.39 -4.23 14.01
N LEU A 134 -16.17 -4.51 12.96
CA LEU A 134 -17.18 -5.57 12.98
C LEU A 134 -16.58 -6.95 13.24
N LEU A 135 -15.37 -7.22 12.71
CA LEU A 135 -14.63 -8.45 12.99
C LEU A 135 -14.13 -8.50 14.43
N ASP A 136 -13.53 -7.42 14.92
CA ASP A 136 -13.01 -7.32 16.29
C ASP A 136 -14.12 -7.45 17.35
N ASP A 137 -15.31 -6.92 17.04
CA ASP A 137 -16.53 -7.04 17.87
C ASP A 137 -17.22 -8.41 17.75
N GLY A 138 -16.72 -9.32 16.88
CA GLY A 138 -17.33 -10.63 16.64
C GLY A 138 -18.69 -10.57 15.94
N ALA A 139 -19.05 -9.47 15.27
CA ALA A 139 -20.39 -9.20 14.75
C ALA A 139 -20.88 -10.20 13.69
N ILE A 140 -19.97 -10.96 13.05
CA ILE A 140 -20.29 -12.00 12.06
C ILE A 140 -19.79 -13.39 12.47
N GLY A 141 -19.33 -13.54 13.72
CA GLY A 141 -18.70 -14.77 14.20
C GLY A 141 -17.35 -15.03 13.52
N ARG A 142 -16.86 -16.26 13.60
CA ARG A 142 -15.61 -16.67 12.97
C ARG A 142 -15.73 -16.59 11.45
N VAL A 143 -14.80 -15.88 10.78
CA VAL A 143 -14.75 -15.82 9.32
C VAL A 143 -14.26 -17.17 8.77
N VAL A 144 -14.97 -17.68 7.76
CA VAL A 144 -14.65 -18.95 7.10
C VAL A 144 -14.22 -18.76 5.66
N ALA A 145 -14.66 -17.67 5.01
CA ALA A 145 -14.24 -17.33 3.65
C ALA A 145 -14.26 -15.82 3.42
N ALA A 146 -13.43 -15.36 2.47
CA ALA A 146 -13.47 -14.01 1.97
C ALA A 146 -13.29 -13.99 0.45
N ARG A 147 -13.88 -12.98 -0.20
CA ARG A 147 -13.70 -12.68 -1.63
C ARG A 147 -13.30 -11.23 -1.76
N ILE A 148 -12.18 -11.00 -2.43
CA ILE A 148 -11.57 -9.70 -2.63
C ILE A 148 -11.34 -9.51 -4.12
N GLU A 149 -11.72 -8.37 -4.63
CA GLU A 149 -11.58 -8.07 -6.05
C GLU A 149 -11.00 -6.67 -6.22
N PHE A 150 -10.06 -6.56 -7.14
CA PHE A 150 -9.61 -5.30 -7.70
C PHE A 150 -9.42 -5.47 -9.21
N GLY A 151 -10.07 -4.62 -9.98
CA GLY A 151 -9.89 -4.55 -11.43
C GLY A 151 -10.10 -3.15 -11.95
N GLN A 152 -9.19 -2.73 -12.84
CA GLN A 152 -9.26 -1.46 -13.53
C GLN A 152 -8.43 -1.49 -14.81
N TYR A 153 -8.97 -0.96 -15.91
CA TYR A 153 -8.30 -0.94 -17.19
C TYR A 153 -7.04 -0.06 -17.17
N LEU A 154 -5.86 -0.66 -17.26
CA LEU A 154 -4.57 0.01 -17.08
C LEU A 154 -4.38 1.27 -17.96
N PRO A 155 -4.75 1.28 -19.27
CA PRO A 155 -4.64 2.48 -20.09
C PRO A 155 -5.45 3.68 -19.58
N GLU A 156 -6.49 3.45 -18.79
CA GLU A 156 -7.36 4.50 -18.23
C GLU A 156 -6.92 4.99 -16.85
N TRP A 157 -5.88 4.37 -16.23
CA TRP A 157 -5.36 4.84 -14.94
C TRP A 157 -4.76 6.25 -15.01
N ARG A 158 -4.11 6.56 -16.14
CA ARG A 158 -3.46 7.84 -16.39
C ARG A 158 -3.64 8.21 -17.87
N PRO A 159 -4.84 8.70 -18.26
CA PRO A 159 -5.18 8.92 -19.68
C PRO A 159 -4.23 9.88 -20.42
N ALA A 160 -3.53 10.76 -19.69
CA ALA A 160 -2.58 11.73 -20.27
C ALA A 160 -1.18 11.14 -20.51
N SER A 161 -0.93 9.87 -20.18
CA SER A 161 0.37 9.21 -20.34
C SER A 161 0.23 7.87 -21.07
N ASP A 162 1.29 7.48 -21.79
CA ASP A 162 1.34 6.15 -22.40
C ASP A 162 1.55 5.09 -21.30
N TYR A 163 0.55 4.25 -21.05
CA TYR A 163 0.61 3.20 -20.04
C TYR A 163 1.77 2.23 -20.25
N ARG A 164 2.20 2.00 -21.51
CA ARG A 164 3.28 1.09 -21.88
C ARG A 164 4.64 1.48 -21.29
N THR A 165 4.81 2.77 -20.98
CA THR A 165 6.02 3.31 -20.38
C THR A 165 5.93 3.37 -18.85
N SER A 166 4.75 3.08 -18.28
CA SER A 166 4.56 3.09 -16.82
C SER A 166 5.29 1.93 -16.15
N TYR A 167 5.66 2.09 -14.88
CA TYR A 167 6.24 1.00 -14.09
C TYR A 167 5.29 -0.21 -14.00
N SER A 168 3.98 0.03 -13.95
CA SER A 168 2.94 -1.01 -13.90
C SER A 168 3.03 -1.98 -15.09
N ALA A 169 3.35 -1.46 -16.28
CA ALA A 169 3.48 -2.24 -17.50
C ALA A 169 4.80 -3.02 -17.60
N ARG A 170 5.80 -2.70 -16.77
CA ARG A 170 7.18 -3.17 -16.89
C ARG A 170 7.57 -4.06 -15.72
N ALA A 171 7.74 -5.36 -15.97
CA ALA A 171 8.15 -6.32 -14.94
C ALA A 171 9.52 -5.97 -14.33
N GLU A 172 10.45 -5.46 -15.13
CA GLU A 172 11.80 -5.05 -14.73
C GLU A 172 11.81 -3.83 -13.79
N LEU A 173 10.73 -3.06 -13.77
CA LEU A 173 10.55 -1.94 -12.84
C LEU A 173 9.75 -2.31 -11.58
N GLY A 174 9.49 -3.59 -11.38
CA GLY A 174 8.66 -4.09 -10.27
C GLY A 174 7.15 -3.96 -10.54
N GLY A 175 6.74 -3.89 -11.82
CA GLY A 175 5.34 -3.84 -12.22
C GLY A 175 4.64 -5.19 -12.16
N GLY A 176 3.35 -5.16 -12.49
CA GLY A 176 2.44 -6.31 -12.51
C GLY A 176 1.32 -6.15 -11.50
N ILE A 177 0.18 -6.75 -11.83
CA ILE A 177 -1.05 -6.55 -11.06
C ILE A 177 -0.92 -7.01 -9.61
N ILE A 178 -0.12 -8.06 -9.31
CA ILE A 178 0.04 -8.56 -7.95
C ILE A 178 0.73 -7.52 -7.05
N LEU A 179 1.78 -6.84 -7.56
CA LEU A 179 2.48 -5.82 -6.79
C LEU A 179 1.75 -4.47 -6.78
N ASP A 180 1.09 -4.12 -7.87
CA ASP A 180 0.29 -2.88 -7.92
C ASP A 180 -0.93 -2.95 -7.01
N ALA A 181 -1.63 -4.09 -7.03
CA ALA A 181 -2.78 -4.38 -6.18
C ALA A 181 -2.38 -5.00 -4.82
N ILE A 182 -1.18 -4.70 -4.33
CA ILE A 182 -0.68 -5.25 -3.05
C ILE A 182 -1.54 -4.83 -1.85
N HIS A 183 -2.32 -3.78 -1.99
CA HIS A 183 -3.30 -3.35 -0.98
C HIS A 183 -4.30 -4.47 -0.63
N GLU A 184 -4.73 -5.26 -1.62
CA GLU A 184 -5.69 -6.34 -1.46
C GLU A 184 -5.10 -7.46 -0.60
N ILE A 185 -3.81 -7.75 -0.77
CA ILE A 185 -3.06 -8.70 0.07
C ILE A 185 -2.88 -8.11 1.48
N ASP A 186 -2.55 -6.82 1.56
CA ASP A 186 -2.34 -6.13 2.85
C ASP A 186 -3.60 -6.13 3.72
N TYR A 187 -4.74 -5.68 3.18
CA TYR A 187 -5.94 -5.65 4.00
C TYR A 187 -6.56 -7.04 4.23
N ALA A 188 -6.35 -8.02 3.33
CA ALA A 188 -6.71 -9.41 3.62
C ALA A 188 -5.98 -9.91 4.87
N ARG A 189 -4.67 -9.71 4.93
CA ARG A 189 -3.84 -10.04 6.09
C ARG A 189 -4.25 -9.26 7.34
N TRP A 190 -4.52 -7.97 7.23
CA TRP A 190 -4.93 -7.10 8.34
C TRP A 190 -6.28 -7.50 8.94
N LEU A 191 -7.23 -7.91 8.10
CA LEU A 191 -8.56 -8.31 8.52
C LEU A 191 -8.61 -9.75 9.07
N LEU A 192 -7.85 -10.68 8.47
CA LEU A 192 -8.03 -12.12 8.65
C LEU A 192 -6.82 -12.83 9.28
N GLY A 193 -5.75 -12.09 9.56
CA GLY A 193 -4.52 -12.65 10.14
C GLY A 193 -3.51 -13.13 9.10
N GLU A 194 -2.43 -13.74 9.58
CA GLU A 194 -1.31 -14.17 8.76
C GLU A 194 -1.69 -15.32 7.82
N PRO A 195 -1.43 -15.20 6.51
CA PRO A 195 -1.59 -16.34 5.61
C PRO A 195 -0.50 -17.38 5.86
N GLU A 196 -0.90 -18.66 5.86
CA GLU A 196 -0.01 -19.82 6.02
C GLU A 196 0.42 -20.43 4.67
N ALA A 197 -0.39 -20.21 3.64
CA ALA A 197 -0.13 -20.74 2.31
C ALA A 197 -0.81 -19.89 1.23
N VAL A 198 -0.23 -19.91 0.03
CA VAL A 198 -0.78 -19.26 -1.16
C VAL A 198 -0.73 -20.21 -2.37
N ALA A 199 -1.84 -20.26 -3.12
CA ALA A 199 -1.90 -20.76 -4.49
C ALA A 199 -2.23 -19.59 -5.42
N CYS A 200 -1.72 -19.62 -6.65
CA CYS A 200 -1.94 -18.53 -7.60
C CYS A 200 -1.92 -19.03 -9.03
N PHE A 201 -2.82 -18.50 -9.85
CA PHE A 201 -2.69 -18.46 -11.30
C PHE A 201 -2.55 -16.99 -11.72
N ALA A 202 -1.49 -16.67 -12.44
CA ALA A 202 -1.26 -15.33 -12.95
C ALA A 202 -0.57 -15.37 -14.31
N GLY A 203 -0.78 -14.33 -15.11
CA GLY A 203 -0.14 -14.24 -16.41
C GLY A 203 -0.52 -12.99 -17.16
N ARG A 204 0.10 -12.83 -18.32
CA ARG A 204 -0.28 -11.86 -19.32
C ARG A 204 -1.30 -12.52 -20.24
N LEU A 205 -2.58 -12.35 -19.92
CA LEU A 205 -3.70 -13.04 -20.59
C LEU A 205 -4.44 -12.15 -21.60
N SER A 206 -4.23 -10.83 -21.52
CA SER A 206 -4.89 -9.85 -22.40
C SER A 206 -4.02 -9.43 -23.58
N GLN A 207 -4.53 -8.48 -24.38
CA GLN A 207 -3.82 -7.85 -25.49
C GLN A 207 -3.06 -6.57 -25.06
N LEU A 208 -2.91 -6.31 -23.76
CA LEU A 208 -2.12 -5.17 -23.28
C LEU A 208 -0.65 -5.33 -23.66
N GLU A 209 -0.04 -4.26 -24.15
CA GLU A 209 1.37 -4.21 -24.53
C GLU A 209 2.25 -3.98 -23.29
N ILE A 210 2.35 -5.00 -22.44
CA ILE A 210 3.10 -4.99 -21.17
C ILE A 210 4.02 -6.20 -21.05
N THR A 211 5.00 -6.17 -20.15
CA THR A 211 5.89 -7.30 -19.86
C THR A 211 5.55 -8.01 -18.54
N SER A 212 4.70 -7.39 -17.73
CA SER A 212 4.24 -7.90 -16.43
C SER A 212 2.94 -8.71 -16.55
N GLU A 213 2.53 -9.39 -15.48
CA GLU A 213 1.21 -10.05 -15.41
C GLU A 213 0.08 -9.00 -15.34
N ASP A 214 -1.00 -9.22 -16.11
CA ASP A 214 -2.19 -8.38 -16.16
C ASP A 214 -3.37 -8.95 -15.40
N THR A 215 -3.34 -10.21 -15.06
CA THR A 215 -4.42 -10.92 -14.38
C THR A 215 -3.83 -11.91 -13.38
N ALA A 216 -4.40 -11.97 -12.18
CA ALA A 216 -4.04 -12.91 -11.14
C ALA A 216 -5.26 -13.35 -10.32
N ALA A 217 -5.35 -14.65 -10.04
CA ALA A 217 -6.29 -15.24 -9.11
C ALA A 217 -5.49 -15.94 -8.01
N LEU A 218 -5.66 -15.50 -6.76
CA LEU A 218 -4.95 -16.02 -5.61
C LEU A 218 -5.92 -16.69 -4.64
N LEU A 219 -5.45 -17.77 -3.99
CA LEU A 219 -6.08 -18.36 -2.81
C LEU A 219 -5.10 -18.30 -1.65
N LEU A 220 -5.49 -17.61 -0.58
CA LEU A 220 -4.72 -17.58 0.67
C LEU A 220 -5.42 -18.44 1.72
N ARG A 221 -4.66 -19.16 2.53
CA ARG A 221 -5.15 -19.78 3.76
C ARG A 221 -4.74 -18.93 4.94
N CYS A 222 -5.73 -18.36 5.65
CA CYS A 222 -5.53 -17.56 6.86
C CYS A 222 -6.20 -18.27 8.03
N GLY A 223 -5.46 -19.13 8.74
CA GLY A 223 -6.02 -20.00 9.78
C GLY A 223 -7.15 -20.88 9.22
N SER A 224 -8.38 -20.69 9.71
CA SER A 224 -9.57 -21.43 9.23
C SER A 224 -10.26 -20.82 8.00
N ALA A 225 -9.80 -19.65 7.51
CA ALA A 225 -10.43 -18.97 6.40
C ALA A 225 -9.70 -19.22 5.08
N ILE A 226 -10.49 -19.37 4.00
CA ILE A 226 -9.99 -19.31 2.62
C ILE A 226 -10.31 -17.93 2.06
N VAL A 227 -9.31 -17.27 1.50
CA VAL A 227 -9.42 -15.93 0.91
C VAL A 227 -9.17 -16.03 -0.59
N GLU A 228 -10.16 -15.68 -1.38
CA GLU A 228 -10.07 -15.56 -2.83
C GLU A 228 -9.74 -14.11 -3.19
N LEU A 229 -8.68 -13.88 -3.99
CA LEU A 229 -8.37 -12.56 -4.55
C LEU A 229 -8.40 -12.66 -6.08
N HIS A 230 -9.16 -11.79 -6.72
CA HIS A 230 -9.11 -11.56 -8.16
C HIS A 230 -8.55 -10.17 -8.44
N LEU A 231 -7.47 -10.11 -9.22
CA LEU A 231 -6.74 -8.87 -9.51
C LEU A 231 -6.53 -8.76 -11.02
N ASP A 232 -6.90 -7.64 -11.64
CA ASP A 232 -6.68 -7.46 -13.07
C ASP A 232 -6.50 -6.00 -13.54
N TYR A 233 -5.85 -5.87 -14.71
CA TYR A 233 -5.68 -4.62 -15.44
C TYR A 233 -6.66 -4.44 -16.60
N VAL A 234 -7.69 -5.30 -16.70
CA VAL A 234 -8.51 -5.39 -17.92
C VAL A 234 -9.96 -4.99 -17.74
N GLN A 235 -10.45 -4.92 -16.50
CA GLN A 235 -11.83 -4.49 -16.22
C GLN A 235 -12.08 -3.06 -16.69
N ARG A 236 -13.10 -2.89 -17.57
CA ARG A 236 -13.48 -1.59 -18.12
C ARG A 236 -14.27 -0.74 -17.12
N VAL A 237 -14.93 -1.39 -16.19
CA VAL A 237 -15.57 -0.72 -15.06
C VAL A 237 -14.72 -0.98 -13.83
N TYR A 238 -14.24 0.11 -13.19
CA TYR A 238 -13.48 -0.01 -11.95
C TYR A 238 -14.24 -0.83 -10.91
N SER A 239 -13.61 -1.86 -10.39
CA SER A 239 -14.12 -2.69 -9.30
C SER A 239 -13.10 -2.75 -8.18
N ARG A 240 -13.54 -2.53 -6.96
CA ARG A 240 -12.78 -2.83 -5.74
C ARG A 240 -13.75 -3.18 -4.64
N THR A 241 -13.81 -4.47 -4.32
CA THR A 241 -14.80 -5.02 -3.39
C THR A 241 -14.17 -6.00 -2.40
N CYS A 242 -14.82 -6.14 -1.23
CA CYS A 242 -14.45 -7.14 -0.24
C CYS A 242 -15.73 -7.73 0.36
N GLN A 243 -15.84 -9.07 0.32
CA GLN A 243 -16.89 -9.82 1.01
C GLN A 243 -16.26 -10.72 2.05
N LEU A 244 -16.72 -10.63 3.31
CA LEU A 244 -16.32 -11.50 4.41
C LEU A 244 -17.53 -12.36 4.80
N ILE A 245 -17.32 -13.66 4.89
CA ILE A 245 -18.36 -14.66 5.18
C ILE A 245 -18.00 -15.30 6.51
N GLY A 246 -18.78 -14.99 7.54
CA GLY A 246 -18.65 -15.55 8.87
C GLY A 246 -19.79 -16.50 9.21
N GLU A 247 -19.64 -17.25 10.28
CA GLU A 247 -20.64 -18.23 10.74
C GLU A 247 -21.97 -17.58 11.18
N GLU A 248 -21.91 -16.31 11.63
CA GLU A 248 -23.06 -15.57 12.15
C GLU A 248 -23.45 -14.36 11.32
N GLY A 249 -22.78 -14.15 10.17
CA GLY A 249 -23.12 -13.04 9.30
C GLY A 249 -22.20 -12.86 8.09
N THR A 250 -22.45 -11.80 7.34
CA THR A 250 -21.68 -11.47 6.13
C THR A 250 -21.46 -9.97 6.07
N VAL A 251 -20.24 -9.55 5.74
CA VAL A 251 -19.89 -8.16 5.41
C VAL A 251 -19.65 -8.04 3.90
N ARG A 252 -20.13 -6.96 3.31
CA ARG A 252 -19.87 -6.58 1.91
C ARG A 252 -19.44 -5.13 1.86
N TRP A 253 -18.25 -4.88 1.39
CA TRP A 253 -17.72 -3.55 1.14
C TRP A 253 -17.54 -3.32 -0.35
N ASP A 254 -17.91 -2.14 -0.82
CA ASP A 254 -17.73 -1.70 -2.20
C ASP A 254 -17.15 -0.27 -2.17
N TYR A 255 -15.93 -0.13 -2.71
CA TYR A 255 -15.24 1.14 -2.77
C TYR A 255 -15.95 2.15 -3.67
N SER A 256 -16.48 1.70 -4.82
CA SER A 256 -17.07 2.57 -5.85
C SER A 256 -18.33 3.26 -5.37
N THR A 257 -19.14 2.55 -4.59
CA THR A 257 -20.35 3.12 -3.98
C THR A 257 -20.08 3.75 -2.61
N GLY A 258 -18.89 3.55 -2.06
CA GLY A 258 -18.53 4.03 -0.72
C GLY A 258 -19.36 3.37 0.38
N THR A 259 -19.86 2.14 0.15
CA THR A 259 -20.77 1.47 1.07
C THR A 259 -20.14 0.24 1.71
N LEU A 260 -20.47 0.01 2.99
CA LEU A 260 -20.31 -1.27 3.65
C LEU A 260 -21.68 -1.72 4.15
N ARG A 261 -22.04 -2.96 3.83
CA ARG A 261 -23.25 -3.59 4.34
C ARG A 261 -22.88 -4.84 5.12
N TRP A 262 -23.58 -5.09 6.24
CA TRP A 262 -23.41 -6.35 6.94
C TRP A 262 -24.78 -6.96 7.28
N PHE A 263 -24.84 -8.28 7.15
CA PHE A 263 -25.99 -9.10 7.55
C PHE A 263 -25.67 -9.79 8.88
N SER A 264 -26.59 -9.72 9.83
CA SER A 264 -26.51 -10.49 11.07
C SER A 264 -27.53 -11.65 11.04
N ALA A 265 -27.06 -12.87 11.24
CA ALA A 265 -27.92 -14.05 11.34
C ALA A 265 -28.86 -13.96 12.54
N ARG A 266 -28.43 -13.31 13.63
CA ARG A 266 -29.22 -13.12 14.86
C ARG A 266 -30.46 -12.26 14.61
N THR A 267 -30.33 -11.13 13.91
CA THR A 267 -31.44 -10.21 13.62
C THR A 267 -32.10 -10.49 12.29
N ARG A 268 -31.49 -11.32 11.43
CA ARG A 268 -31.89 -11.63 10.06
C ARG A 268 -32.10 -10.37 9.20
N SER A 269 -31.27 -9.34 9.43
CA SER A 269 -31.37 -8.04 8.75
C SER A 269 -30.02 -7.55 8.28
N TRP A 270 -30.08 -6.67 7.28
CA TRP A 270 -28.94 -5.91 6.78
C TRP A 270 -28.87 -4.56 7.45
N ALA A 271 -27.67 -4.15 7.81
CA ALA A 271 -27.37 -2.75 8.11
C ALA A 271 -26.38 -2.21 7.07
N THR A 272 -26.35 -0.89 6.91
CA THR A 272 -25.52 -0.22 5.91
C THR A 272 -24.81 0.96 6.54
N LEU A 273 -23.53 1.09 6.24
CA LEU A 273 -22.71 2.28 6.48
C LEU A 273 -22.27 2.85 5.13
N THR A 274 -22.19 4.17 5.05
CA THR A 274 -21.66 4.87 3.87
C THR A 274 -20.45 5.70 4.29
N ASN A 275 -19.61 6.03 3.33
CA ASN A 275 -18.56 7.01 3.57
C ASN A 275 -19.16 8.32 4.11
N PRO A 276 -18.42 9.06 4.95
CA PRO A 276 -18.85 10.37 5.39
C PRO A 276 -19.22 11.31 4.23
N LEU A 277 -20.17 12.21 4.45
CA LEU A 277 -20.55 13.20 3.43
C LEU A 277 -19.33 14.05 3.05
N GLY A 278 -19.09 14.20 1.75
CA GLY A 278 -17.95 14.94 1.21
C GLY A 278 -16.62 14.20 1.24
N TRP A 279 -16.61 12.93 1.66
CA TRP A 279 -15.41 12.12 1.66
C TRP A 279 -14.84 11.95 0.24
N THR A 280 -13.51 12.06 0.13
CA THR A 280 -12.75 11.88 -1.10
C THR A 280 -11.64 10.86 -0.91
N ALA A 281 -11.11 10.32 -2.00
CA ALA A 281 -9.97 9.40 -1.92
C ALA A 281 -8.73 10.02 -1.24
N ASN A 282 -8.58 11.36 -1.27
CA ASN A 282 -7.46 12.03 -0.60
C ASN A 282 -7.55 11.96 0.94
N ASP A 283 -8.76 11.78 1.48
CA ASP A 283 -8.94 11.70 2.95
C ASP A 283 -8.26 10.46 3.55
N MET A 284 -8.13 9.36 2.79
CA MET A 284 -7.32 8.21 3.21
C MET A 284 -5.84 8.58 3.37
N TYR A 285 -5.29 9.32 2.42
CA TYR A 285 -3.90 9.77 2.47
C TYR A 285 -3.66 10.76 3.59
N LEU A 286 -4.62 11.66 3.83
CA LEU A 286 -4.55 12.59 4.97
C LEU A 286 -4.62 11.84 6.30
N ALA A 287 -5.52 10.85 6.45
CA ALA A 287 -5.62 10.04 7.66
C ALA A 287 -4.36 9.20 7.90
N GLU A 288 -3.82 8.57 6.86
CA GLU A 288 -2.55 7.84 6.91
C GLU A 288 -1.40 8.74 7.35
N LEU A 289 -1.31 9.94 6.79
CA LEU A 289 -0.27 10.89 7.12
C LEU A 289 -0.41 11.43 8.54
N GLN A 290 -1.64 11.73 8.99
CA GLN A 290 -1.91 12.12 10.39
C GLN A 290 -1.51 11.01 11.36
N HIS A 291 -1.80 9.76 11.01
CA HIS A 291 -1.36 8.58 11.78
C HIS A 291 0.16 8.51 11.85
N PHE A 292 0.87 8.65 10.72
CA PHE A 292 2.34 8.65 10.71
C PHE A 292 2.92 9.77 11.58
N LEU A 293 2.37 11.00 11.49
CA LEU A 293 2.78 12.11 12.34
C LEU A 293 2.52 11.83 13.83
N ALA A 294 1.43 11.15 14.17
CA ALA A 294 1.16 10.70 15.54
C ALA A 294 2.18 9.63 16.00
N CYS A 295 2.59 8.71 15.12
CA CYS A 295 3.65 7.74 15.41
C CYS A 295 5.00 8.45 15.68
N LEU A 296 5.36 9.47 14.89
CA LEU A 296 6.59 10.26 15.12
C LEU A 296 6.61 10.95 16.47
N ARG A 297 5.43 11.32 16.99
CA ARG A 297 5.30 11.90 18.34
C ARG A 297 5.22 10.86 19.46
N GLY A 298 5.23 9.57 19.12
CA GLY A 298 5.10 8.49 20.09
C GLY A 298 3.68 8.31 20.66
N GLU A 299 2.67 8.89 20.03
CA GLU A 299 1.26 8.82 20.43
C GLU A 299 0.59 7.50 19.97
N GLN A 300 1.10 6.91 18.90
CA GLN A 300 0.59 5.68 18.30
C GLN A 300 1.73 4.79 17.81
N LEU A 301 1.44 3.49 17.63
CA LEU A 301 2.33 2.58 16.91
C LEU A 301 1.95 2.54 15.43
N PRO A 302 2.94 2.42 14.50
CA PRO A 302 2.65 2.29 13.07
C PRO A 302 1.73 1.09 12.77
N THR A 303 0.68 1.33 12.00
CA THR A 303 -0.25 0.24 11.59
C THR A 303 0.38 -0.75 10.63
N LEU A 304 1.40 -0.32 9.88
CA LEU A 304 2.18 -1.16 8.97
C LEU A 304 3.62 -0.60 8.90
N ASP A 305 4.50 -1.10 9.72
CA ASP A 305 5.92 -0.76 9.69
C ASP A 305 6.68 -1.51 8.57
N VAL A 306 8.01 -1.32 8.49
CA VAL A 306 8.86 -2.02 7.51
C VAL A 306 8.78 -3.54 7.65
N ALA A 307 8.68 -4.08 8.87
CA ALA A 307 8.55 -5.52 9.07
C ALA A 307 7.22 -6.04 8.51
N GLY A 308 6.13 -5.34 8.81
CA GLY A 308 4.81 -5.64 8.26
C GLY A 308 4.76 -5.49 6.74
N GLY A 309 5.35 -4.42 6.19
CA GLY A 309 5.45 -4.19 4.75
C GLY A 309 6.28 -5.27 4.02
N ARG A 310 7.39 -5.71 4.65
CA ARG A 310 8.18 -6.85 4.16
C ARG A 310 7.34 -8.13 4.11
N ARG A 311 6.54 -8.37 5.15
CA ARG A 311 5.66 -9.55 5.18
C ARG A 311 4.60 -9.51 4.07
N VAL A 312 3.99 -8.38 3.80
CA VAL A 312 3.03 -8.22 2.69
C VAL A 312 3.72 -8.46 1.35
N LEU A 313 4.92 -7.92 1.14
CA LEU A 313 5.73 -8.18 -0.05
C LEU A 313 6.07 -9.66 -0.20
N GLN A 314 6.45 -10.34 0.87
CA GLN A 314 6.75 -11.78 0.90
C GLN A 314 5.56 -12.62 0.41
N ILE A 315 4.33 -12.30 0.86
CA ILE A 315 3.11 -12.97 0.41
C ILE A 315 2.88 -12.72 -1.09
N ALA A 316 3.05 -11.48 -1.56
CA ALA A 316 2.88 -11.13 -2.97
C ALA A 316 3.89 -11.86 -3.87
N LEU A 317 5.16 -11.94 -3.45
CA LEU A 317 6.20 -12.66 -4.20
C LEU A 317 6.00 -14.18 -4.16
N ALA A 318 5.52 -14.72 -3.04
CA ALA A 318 5.15 -16.14 -2.95
C ALA A 318 3.96 -16.47 -3.88
N ALA A 319 3.01 -15.54 -4.08
CA ALA A 319 1.96 -15.71 -5.07
C ALA A 319 2.51 -15.75 -6.50
N LYS A 320 3.46 -14.88 -6.84
CA LYS A 320 4.17 -14.93 -8.14
C LYS A 320 4.93 -16.25 -8.32
N GLN A 321 5.59 -16.73 -7.28
CA GLN A 321 6.28 -18.02 -7.27
C GLN A 321 5.29 -19.18 -7.46
N ALA A 322 4.15 -19.18 -6.75
CA ALA A 322 3.11 -20.18 -6.89
C ALA A 322 2.58 -20.27 -8.32
N ALA A 323 2.36 -19.12 -8.97
CA ALA A 323 1.93 -19.07 -10.36
C ALA A 323 3.00 -19.61 -11.34
N CYS A 324 4.27 -19.30 -11.09
CA CYS A 324 5.37 -19.77 -11.92
C CYS A 324 5.62 -21.29 -11.77
N GLU A 325 5.56 -21.81 -10.55
CA GLU A 325 5.86 -23.21 -10.24
C GLU A 325 4.62 -24.13 -10.33
N GLY A 326 3.42 -23.58 -10.45
CA GLY A 326 2.18 -24.37 -10.53
C GLY A 326 1.88 -25.17 -9.26
N ARG A 327 2.33 -24.70 -8.09
CA ARG A 327 2.12 -25.37 -6.81
C ARG A 327 1.76 -24.39 -5.68
N VAL A 328 1.22 -24.92 -4.61
CA VAL A 328 0.99 -24.16 -3.38
C VAL A 328 2.34 -23.85 -2.72
N ILE A 329 2.53 -22.60 -2.34
CA ILE A 329 3.68 -22.15 -1.54
C ILE A 329 3.25 -22.03 -0.08
N THR A 330 3.93 -22.72 0.81
CA THR A 330 3.77 -22.55 2.26
C THR A 330 4.54 -21.29 2.68
N LEU A 331 3.92 -20.47 3.47
CA LEU A 331 4.50 -19.26 4.02
C LEU A 331 5.00 -19.58 5.44
N GLY A 332 6.24 -19.26 5.72
CA GLY A 332 6.78 -19.35 7.09
C GLY A 332 6.03 -18.43 8.06
N GLY A 333 6.29 -18.58 9.34
CA GLY A 333 5.73 -17.70 10.38
C GLY A 333 6.19 -16.24 10.22
N PRO A 334 5.62 -15.31 11.02
CA PRO A 334 5.98 -13.88 10.95
C PRO A 334 7.45 -13.57 11.30
N GLY A 335 8.22 -14.56 11.74
CA GLY A 335 9.64 -14.43 12.12
C GLY A 335 10.63 -15.19 11.23
N ASP A 336 10.14 -15.83 10.14
CA ASP A 336 10.97 -16.61 9.21
C ASP A 336 11.46 -15.78 8.01
#